data_1c0bf2fc45b597f66713893b5b68e9c3
#
_entry.id   1c0bf2fc45b597f66713893b5b68e9c3
#
_cell.length_a   1.000
_cell.length_b   1.000
_cell.length_c   1.000
_cell.angle_alpha   90.00
_cell.angle_beta   90.00
_cell.angle_gamma   90.00
#
_symmetry.space_group_name_H-M   'P 1'
#
loop_
_entity.id
_entity.type
_entity.pdbx_description
1 polymer ?
#
loop_
_entity_poly.entity_id
_entity_poly.type
_entity_poly.pdbx_seq_one_letter_code
_entity_poly.pdbx_strand_id
1 'polypeptide(L)'
;MRRHRDTSMASPSPALRTLVVFIGILVAPSIVFAHAVVFPKTSTPGAYEKYVLRVPNERAVPTLKVEIRFPESLRVVSFGDVPGWRLQVLTDSAQRVTGAVWTGVLPKERFIEFPFVAVNPKDSTSLTWPTYQTYEGGERVEWTGPDSSKSPASSTIVSDLAVVPVKVSRTSLYISIVALLFALTALGVALRPRGIDANP
;
A
#
# COMPACT_ATOMS: atom_id res chain seq x y z
N MET A 1 14.51 -2.47 -65.57
CA MET A 1 14.03 -3.70 -64.93
C MET A 1 14.31 -3.60 -63.43
N ARG A 2 13.32 -3.10 -62.63
CA ARG A 2 13.46 -2.94 -61.15
C ARG A 2 12.88 -4.20 -60.50
N ARG A 3 13.71 -4.95 -59.76
CA ARG A 3 13.25 -6.06 -58.93
C ARG A 3 12.67 -5.54 -57.64
N HIS A 4 11.36 -5.68 -57.46
CA HIS A 4 10.72 -5.55 -56.15
C HIS A 4 11.22 -6.68 -55.24
N ARG A 5 11.82 -6.34 -54.12
CA ARG A 5 12.08 -7.28 -53.02
C ARG A 5 10.82 -7.27 -52.14
N ASP A 6 10.02 -8.29 -52.26
CA ASP A 6 8.97 -8.57 -51.29
C ASP A 6 9.60 -9.03 -49.99
N THR A 7 9.61 -8.13 -49.00
CA THR A 7 9.93 -8.48 -47.59
C THR A 7 8.69 -9.13 -46.97
N SER A 8 8.56 -10.43 -47.14
CA SER A 8 7.58 -11.24 -46.41
C SER A 8 7.93 -11.18 -44.92
N MET A 9 7.14 -10.41 -44.12
CA MET A 9 7.20 -10.48 -42.67
C MET A 9 6.64 -11.84 -42.25
N ALA A 10 7.53 -12.73 -41.79
CA ALA A 10 7.13 -14.01 -41.20
C ALA A 10 6.25 -13.76 -39.97
N SER A 11 5.02 -14.31 -39.98
CA SER A 11 4.13 -14.24 -38.84
C SER A 11 4.75 -15.02 -37.66
N PRO A 12 4.67 -14.46 -36.41
CA PRO A 12 5.27 -15.12 -35.25
C PRO A 12 4.61 -16.47 -34.99
N SER A 13 5.42 -17.47 -34.61
CA SER A 13 4.96 -18.83 -34.34
C SER A 13 3.89 -18.86 -33.21
N PRO A 14 2.97 -19.84 -33.24
CA PRO A 14 1.93 -19.94 -32.21
C PRO A 14 2.51 -20.04 -30.80
N ALA A 15 3.68 -20.66 -30.61
CA ALA A 15 4.39 -20.72 -29.33
C ALA A 15 4.83 -19.35 -28.83
N LEU A 16 5.29 -18.45 -29.71
CA LEU A 16 5.68 -17.09 -29.37
C LEU A 16 4.45 -16.25 -29.00
N ARG A 17 3.31 -16.43 -29.67
CA ARG A 17 2.04 -15.76 -29.33
C ARG A 17 1.52 -16.19 -27.96
N THR A 18 1.58 -17.49 -27.66
CA THR A 18 1.17 -18.02 -26.33
C THR A 18 2.08 -17.50 -25.21
N LEU A 19 3.38 -17.41 -25.43
CA LEU A 19 4.36 -16.88 -24.48
C LEU A 19 4.10 -15.39 -24.17
N VAL A 20 3.82 -14.57 -25.19
CA VAL A 20 3.53 -13.14 -25.03
C VAL A 20 2.23 -12.91 -24.26
N VAL A 21 1.18 -13.73 -24.49
CA VAL A 21 -0.08 -13.67 -23.75
C VAL A 21 0.13 -14.07 -22.28
N PHE A 22 0.94 -15.10 -22.01
CA PHE A 22 1.22 -15.56 -20.65
C PHE A 22 2.03 -14.53 -19.83
N ILE A 23 3.00 -13.85 -20.45
CA ILE A 23 3.77 -12.77 -19.81
C ILE A 23 2.88 -11.54 -19.57
N GLY A 24 1.95 -11.23 -20.47
CA GLY A 24 1.01 -10.12 -20.32
C GLY A 24 0.06 -10.27 -19.11
N ILE A 25 -0.32 -11.49 -18.75
CA ILE A 25 -1.20 -11.78 -17.61
C ILE A 25 -0.45 -11.64 -16.27
N LEU A 26 0.86 -11.88 -16.24
CA LEU A 26 1.69 -11.76 -15.03
C LEU A 26 2.01 -10.32 -14.62
N VAL A 27 1.77 -9.33 -15.48
CA VAL A 27 2.09 -7.90 -15.25
C VAL A 27 0.81 -7.06 -15.08
N ALA A 28 -0.32 -7.67 -14.70
CA ALA A 28 -1.50 -6.88 -14.39
C ALA A 28 -1.19 -5.95 -13.19
N PRO A 29 -1.28 -4.60 -13.33
CA PRO A 29 -1.06 -3.70 -12.22
C PRO A 29 -2.15 -3.97 -11.18
N SER A 30 -1.75 -4.39 -9.98
CA SER A 30 -2.66 -4.39 -8.85
C SER A 30 -3.03 -2.94 -8.58
N ILE A 31 -4.30 -2.58 -8.71
CA ILE A 31 -4.81 -1.28 -8.27
C ILE A 31 -4.73 -1.30 -6.75
N VAL A 32 -3.64 -0.78 -6.22
CA VAL A 32 -3.48 -0.56 -4.78
C VAL A 32 -4.27 0.69 -4.46
N PHE A 33 -5.47 0.52 -3.90
CA PHE A 33 -6.19 1.64 -3.31
C PHE A 33 -5.37 2.17 -2.14
N ALA A 34 -4.97 3.43 -2.20
CA ALA A 34 -4.29 4.05 -1.06
C ALA A 34 -5.33 4.38 0.01
N HIS A 35 -5.20 3.74 1.16
CA HIS A 35 -6.10 3.89 2.32
C HIS A 35 -5.55 4.94 3.29
N ALA A 36 -6.43 5.52 4.11
CA ALA A 36 -5.99 6.26 5.30
C ALA A 36 -5.36 5.26 6.28
N VAL A 37 -4.11 5.50 6.67
CA VAL A 37 -3.31 4.54 7.45
C VAL A 37 -2.61 5.24 8.60
N VAL A 38 -2.68 4.65 9.80
CA VAL A 38 -1.91 5.07 10.97
C VAL A 38 -0.66 4.22 11.11
N PHE A 39 0.46 4.86 11.34
CA PHE A 39 1.76 4.27 11.67
C PHE A 39 2.19 4.68 13.08
N PRO A 40 2.97 3.79 13.77
CA PRO A 40 3.40 2.46 13.37
C PRO A 40 2.26 1.43 13.38
N LYS A 41 2.47 0.30 12.69
CA LYS A 41 1.52 -0.83 12.69
C LYS A 41 1.65 -1.72 13.92
N THR A 42 2.76 -1.61 14.63
CA THR A 42 3.03 -2.32 15.88
C THR A 42 3.67 -1.37 16.87
N SER A 43 3.33 -1.51 18.16
CA SER A 43 3.90 -0.74 19.25
C SER A 43 3.92 -1.59 20.52
N THR A 44 4.50 -1.07 21.63
CA THR A 44 4.57 -1.76 22.91
C THR A 44 3.60 -1.19 23.93
N PRO A 45 3.11 -2.02 24.88
CA PRO A 45 2.29 -1.58 25.98
C PRO A 45 2.97 -0.47 26.79
N GLY A 46 2.18 0.55 27.19
CA GLY A 46 2.64 1.69 27.96
C GLY A 46 3.61 2.63 27.26
N ALA A 47 3.98 2.37 26.02
CA ALA A 47 4.91 3.22 25.27
C ALA A 47 4.35 4.62 25.06
N TYR A 48 5.25 5.61 25.13
CA TYR A 48 5.03 6.97 24.66
C TYR A 48 5.36 7.00 23.16
N GLU A 49 4.34 6.84 22.32
CA GLU A 49 4.51 6.57 20.89
C GLU A 49 4.15 7.77 20.04
N LYS A 50 4.94 8.02 18.99
CA LYS A 50 4.57 8.95 17.92
C LYS A 50 3.79 8.22 16.84
N TYR A 51 2.53 8.56 16.70
CA TYR A 51 1.68 8.10 15.64
C TYR A 51 1.61 9.11 14.49
N VAL A 52 1.40 8.60 13.28
CA VAL A 52 1.22 9.40 12.07
C VAL A 52 0.05 8.86 11.28
N LEU A 53 -1.02 9.66 11.16
CA LEU A 53 -2.10 9.37 10.23
C LEU A 53 -1.71 9.89 8.84
N ARG A 54 -1.51 8.99 7.89
CA ARG A 54 -1.30 9.31 6.47
C ARG A 54 -2.61 9.18 5.71
N VAL A 55 -2.98 10.23 4.99
CA VAL A 55 -4.20 10.29 4.18
C VAL A 55 -3.83 10.63 2.75
N PRO A 56 -4.10 9.75 1.79
CA PRO A 56 -3.90 10.01 0.37
C PRO A 56 -5.13 10.69 -0.23
N ASN A 57 -4.95 11.39 -1.34
CA ASN A 57 -6.04 11.84 -2.20
C ASN A 57 -5.84 11.33 -3.63
N GLU A 58 -6.57 10.28 -3.99
CA GLU A 58 -6.60 9.70 -5.34
C GLU A 58 -7.76 10.22 -6.20
N ARG A 59 -8.59 11.11 -5.65
CA ARG A 59 -9.76 11.65 -6.35
C ARG A 59 -9.41 12.91 -7.15
N ALA A 60 -10.23 13.21 -8.14
CA ALA A 60 -10.07 14.40 -8.97
C ALA A 60 -10.30 15.71 -8.21
N VAL A 61 -11.03 15.66 -7.09
CA VAL A 61 -11.36 16.81 -6.24
C VAL A 61 -10.50 16.81 -4.98
N PRO A 62 -10.17 18.00 -4.40
CA PRO A 62 -9.36 18.07 -3.20
C PRO A 62 -10.07 17.50 -1.96
N THR A 63 -9.29 16.96 -1.01
CA THR A 63 -9.75 16.69 0.35
C THR A 63 -9.72 17.97 1.15
N LEU A 64 -10.82 18.30 1.84
CA LEU A 64 -10.95 19.53 2.63
C LEU A 64 -10.96 19.28 4.15
N LYS A 65 -11.32 18.08 4.58
CA LYS A 65 -11.38 17.73 6.00
C LYS A 65 -10.97 16.28 6.22
N VAL A 66 -10.19 16.06 7.28
CA VAL A 66 -9.82 14.74 7.78
C VAL A 66 -10.17 14.69 9.27
N GLU A 67 -10.87 13.64 9.68
CA GLU A 67 -11.24 13.39 11.07
C GLU A 67 -10.77 12.00 11.48
N ILE A 68 -10.20 11.87 12.68
CA ILE A 68 -9.85 10.59 13.30
C ILE A 68 -10.56 10.46 14.65
N ARG A 69 -10.98 9.25 14.98
CA ARG A 69 -11.46 8.88 16.32
C ARG A 69 -10.40 8.03 17.01
N PHE A 70 -10.13 8.36 18.27
CA PHE A 70 -9.15 7.65 19.07
C PHE A 70 -9.79 6.55 19.90
N PRO A 71 -9.14 5.37 20.03
CA PRO A 71 -9.56 4.33 20.95
C PRO A 71 -9.62 4.86 22.38
N GLU A 72 -10.62 4.46 23.16
CA GLU A 72 -10.79 4.92 24.56
C GLU A 72 -9.61 4.57 25.47
N SER A 73 -8.92 3.46 25.17
CA SER A 73 -7.74 3.00 25.91
C SER A 73 -6.48 3.81 25.64
N LEU A 74 -6.49 4.70 24.63
CA LEU A 74 -5.36 5.51 24.24
C LEU A 74 -5.40 6.88 24.94
N ARG A 75 -4.27 7.34 25.47
CA ARG A 75 -4.15 8.69 26.01
C ARG A 75 -3.35 9.59 25.09
N VAL A 76 -4.02 10.40 24.29
CA VAL A 76 -3.35 11.39 23.41
C VAL A 76 -2.73 12.49 24.24
N VAL A 77 -1.50 12.89 23.91
CA VAL A 77 -0.68 13.86 24.66
C VAL A 77 -0.50 15.16 23.91
N SER A 78 -0.19 15.06 22.60
CA SER A 78 0.08 16.24 21.78
C SER A 78 -0.12 15.96 20.31
N PHE A 79 -0.29 17.02 19.54
CA PHE A 79 -0.41 16.98 18.09
C PHE A 79 0.75 17.74 17.47
N GLY A 80 1.28 17.25 16.36
CA GLY A 80 2.22 18.01 15.55
C GLY A 80 1.52 19.08 14.74
N ASP A 81 2.21 20.17 14.51
CA ASP A 81 1.74 21.22 13.60
C ASP A 81 1.83 20.76 12.15
N VAL A 82 0.79 21.05 11.35
CA VAL A 82 0.73 20.73 9.93
C VAL A 82 0.42 22.01 9.17
N PRO A 83 1.42 22.63 8.52
CA PRO A 83 1.26 23.88 7.83
C PRO A 83 0.09 23.86 6.80
N GLY A 84 -0.75 24.89 6.84
CA GLY A 84 -1.93 25.00 5.96
C GLY A 84 -3.15 24.20 6.44
N TRP A 85 -3.07 23.51 7.60
CA TRP A 85 -4.19 22.80 8.20
C TRP A 85 -4.53 23.35 9.58
N ARG A 86 -5.83 23.51 9.84
CA ARG A 86 -6.35 23.92 11.15
C ARG A 86 -6.76 22.67 11.91
N LEU A 87 -6.20 22.50 13.11
CA LEU A 87 -6.55 21.43 14.04
C LEU A 87 -7.71 21.86 14.95
N GLN A 88 -8.68 20.98 15.12
CA GLN A 88 -9.69 20.99 16.17
C GLN A 88 -9.62 19.69 16.94
N VAL A 89 -9.33 19.76 18.25
CA VAL A 89 -9.31 18.60 19.13
C VAL A 89 -10.73 18.34 19.65
N LEU A 90 -11.14 17.07 19.61
CA LEU A 90 -12.43 16.61 20.13
C LEU A 90 -12.21 16.00 21.51
N THR A 91 -13.03 16.43 22.48
CA THR A 91 -12.97 15.91 23.86
C THR A 91 -14.35 15.44 24.31
N ASP A 92 -14.38 14.53 25.28
CA ASP A 92 -15.58 14.13 26.00
C ASP A 92 -15.88 15.08 27.19
N SER A 93 -16.92 14.76 27.94
CA SER A 93 -17.31 15.53 29.15
C SER A 93 -16.25 15.52 30.25
N ALA A 94 -15.37 14.51 30.25
CA ALA A 94 -14.24 14.41 31.20
C ALA A 94 -12.95 15.04 30.64
N GLN A 95 -13.04 15.84 29.57
CA GLN A 95 -11.91 16.48 28.88
C GLN A 95 -10.86 15.51 28.35
N ARG A 96 -11.23 14.23 28.15
CA ARG A 96 -10.35 13.26 27.47
C ARG A 96 -10.43 13.49 25.96
N VAL A 97 -9.29 13.46 25.30
CA VAL A 97 -9.22 13.57 23.84
C VAL A 97 -9.79 12.30 23.18
N THR A 98 -10.86 12.46 22.41
CA THR A 98 -11.58 11.37 21.75
C THR A 98 -11.39 11.37 20.24
N GLY A 99 -10.83 12.44 19.68
CA GLY A 99 -10.59 12.56 18.24
C GLY A 99 -9.90 13.86 17.88
N ALA A 100 -9.65 14.01 16.60
CA ALA A 100 -9.13 15.24 16.03
C ALA A 100 -9.73 15.47 14.63
N VAL A 101 -9.90 16.73 14.29
CA VAL A 101 -10.36 17.18 12.98
C VAL A 101 -9.33 18.15 12.42
N TRP A 102 -8.84 17.89 11.23
CA TRP A 102 -8.02 18.82 10.46
C TRP A 102 -8.78 19.33 9.26
N THR A 103 -8.78 20.64 9.07
CA THR A 103 -9.41 21.33 7.94
C THR A 103 -8.36 22.08 7.15
N GLY A 104 -8.27 21.82 5.87
CA GLY A 104 -7.26 22.37 4.96
C GLY A 104 -7.53 21.92 3.54
N VAL A 105 -6.52 21.97 2.66
CA VAL A 105 -6.66 21.54 1.27
C VAL A 105 -5.56 20.55 0.92
N LEU A 106 -5.96 19.33 0.55
CA LEU A 106 -5.05 18.33 -0.04
C LEU A 106 -5.43 18.15 -1.51
N PRO A 107 -4.63 18.63 -2.47
CA PRO A 107 -4.86 18.42 -3.89
C PRO A 107 -4.86 16.94 -4.28
N LYS A 108 -5.38 16.64 -5.47
CA LYS A 108 -5.33 15.28 -6.05
C LYS A 108 -3.90 14.77 -6.20
N GLU A 109 -3.73 13.45 -6.20
CA GLU A 109 -2.44 12.76 -6.39
C GLU A 109 -1.37 13.14 -5.36
N ARG A 110 -1.81 13.56 -4.16
CA ARG A 110 -0.94 13.86 -3.02
C ARG A 110 -1.38 13.10 -1.79
N PHE A 111 -0.51 13.05 -0.81
CA PHE A 111 -0.85 12.59 0.54
C PHE A 111 -0.44 13.66 1.55
N ILE A 112 -1.02 13.55 2.75
CA ILE A 112 -0.65 14.36 3.91
C ILE A 112 -0.48 13.48 5.12
N GLU A 113 0.33 13.93 6.07
CA GLU A 113 0.57 13.26 7.35
C GLU A 113 0.19 14.17 8.51
N PHE A 114 -0.58 13.62 9.46
CA PHE A 114 -1.00 14.26 10.68
C PHE A 114 -0.34 13.54 11.86
N PRO A 115 0.78 14.05 12.39
CA PRO A 115 1.47 13.44 13.51
C PRO A 115 0.81 13.78 14.83
N PHE A 116 0.79 12.80 15.75
CA PHE A 116 0.38 12.99 17.13
C PHE A 116 1.16 12.05 18.04
N VAL A 117 1.20 12.38 19.33
CA VAL A 117 1.87 11.56 20.34
C VAL A 117 0.82 11.08 21.34
N ALA A 118 0.91 9.81 21.69
CA ALA A 118 0.01 9.19 22.64
C ALA A 118 0.74 8.17 23.53
N VAL A 119 0.15 7.90 24.70
CA VAL A 119 0.56 6.81 25.57
C VAL A 119 -0.33 5.62 25.32
N ASN A 120 0.27 4.49 25.01
CA ASN A 120 -0.42 3.24 24.77
C ASN A 120 -1.08 2.69 26.04
N PRO A 121 -2.13 1.88 25.91
CA PRO A 121 -2.62 1.07 27.02
C PRO A 121 -1.52 0.17 27.59
N LYS A 122 -1.64 -0.19 28.87
CA LYS A 122 -0.66 -1.05 29.55
C LYS A 122 -0.75 -2.51 29.15
N ASP A 123 -1.90 -2.91 28.61
CA ASP A 123 -2.17 -4.28 28.20
C ASP A 123 -2.05 -4.41 26.68
N SER A 124 -1.69 -5.60 26.22
CA SER A 124 -1.67 -5.94 24.80
C SER A 124 -3.08 -5.84 24.22
N THR A 125 -3.21 -5.14 23.09
CA THR A 125 -4.50 -4.89 22.43
C THR A 125 -4.31 -4.50 20.97
N SER A 126 -5.41 -4.41 20.22
CA SER A 126 -5.44 -3.80 18.90
C SER A 126 -6.11 -2.43 18.99
N LEU A 127 -5.40 -1.39 18.62
CA LEU A 127 -5.94 -0.04 18.47
C LEU A 127 -6.50 0.12 17.07
N THR A 128 -7.78 0.40 16.96
CA THR A 128 -8.44 0.70 15.68
C THR A 128 -8.61 2.20 15.52
N TRP A 129 -8.40 2.71 14.28
CA TRP A 129 -8.36 4.13 13.96
C TRP A 129 -9.46 4.51 12.95
N PRO A 130 -10.73 4.64 13.36
CA PRO A 130 -11.78 5.14 12.49
C PRO A 130 -11.42 6.52 11.96
N THR A 131 -11.33 6.64 10.64
CA THR A 131 -10.91 7.87 9.97
C THR A 131 -11.95 8.25 8.93
N TYR A 132 -12.19 9.52 8.77
CA TYR A 132 -13.17 10.08 7.85
C TYR A 132 -12.51 11.16 7.01
N GLN A 133 -12.72 11.06 5.71
CA GLN A 133 -12.13 11.98 4.72
C GLN A 133 -13.25 12.64 3.94
N THR A 134 -13.35 13.98 4.01
CA THR A 134 -14.36 14.75 3.32
C THR A 134 -13.71 15.52 2.19
N TYR A 135 -14.28 15.40 1.02
CA TYR A 135 -13.84 16.03 -0.22
C TYR A 135 -14.62 17.32 -0.52
N GLU A 136 -14.11 18.11 -1.43
CA GLU A 136 -14.86 19.21 -2.03
C GLU A 136 -16.17 18.67 -2.64
N GLY A 137 -17.27 19.43 -2.47
CA GLY A 137 -18.61 18.96 -2.82
C GLY A 137 -19.31 18.13 -1.73
N GLY A 138 -18.65 17.87 -0.59
CA GLY A 138 -19.26 17.26 0.61
C GLY A 138 -19.27 15.72 0.63
N GLU A 139 -18.76 15.05 -0.40
CA GLU A 139 -18.63 13.60 -0.36
C GLU A 139 -17.69 13.18 0.78
N ARG A 140 -18.09 12.16 1.54
CA ARG A 140 -17.33 11.65 2.69
C ARG A 140 -17.03 10.17 2.49
N VAL A 141 -15.75 9.80 2.62
CA VAL A 141 -15.30 8.41 2.70
C VAL A 141 -15.05 8.07 4.17
N GLU A 142 -15.53 6.92 4.59
CA GLU A 142 -15.41 6.40 5.95
C GLU A 142 -14.48 5.19 5.95
N TRP A 143 -13.28 5.38 6.46
CA TRP A 143 -12.28 4.33 6.69
C TRP A 143 -12.54 3.69 8.05
N THR A 144 -13.62 2.89 8.13
CA THR A 144 -14.16 2.35 9.39
C THR A 144 -14.48 0.86 9.30
N GLY A 145 -14.37 0.29 8.12
CA GLY A 145 -14.76 -1.10 7.87
C GLY A 145 -13.74 -2.14 8.37
N PRO A 146 -14.09 -3.42 8.34
CA PRO A 146 -13.15 -4.51 8.59
C PRO A 146 -12.07 -4.58 7.47
N ASP A 147 -10.96 -5.29 7.74
CA ASP A 147 -9.80 -5.40 6.83
C ASP A 147 -10.17 -5.87 5.41
N SER A 148 -11.23 -6.66 5.26
CA SER A 148 -11.71 -7.16 3.97
C SER A 148 -12.59 -6.17 3.20
N SER A 149 -12.92 -5.01 3.76
CA SER A 149 -13.79 -4.01 3.13
C SER A 149 -13.03 -3.15 2.12
N LYS A 150 -13.77 -2.37 1.32
CA LYS A 150 -13.18 -1.37 0.41
C LYS A 150 -12.57 -0.18 1.16
N SER A 151 -13.01 0.07 2.39
CA SER A 151 -12.57 1.20 3.21
C SER A 151 -12.28 0.72 4.64
N PRO A 152 -11.23 -0.10 4.85
CA PRO A 152 -10.92 -0.64 6.16
C PRO A 152 -10.42 0.45 7.11
N ALA A 153 -10.73 0.29 8.39
CA ALA A 153 -10.09 1.07 9.43
C ALA A 153 -8.63 0.65 9.56
N SER A 154 -7.73 1.62 9.72
CA SER A 154 -6.37 1.30 10.08
C SER A 154 -6.31 0.70 11.49
N SER A 155 -5.34 -0.18 11.75
CA SER A 155 -5.09 -0.74 13.07
C SER A 155 -3.60 -0.72 13.44
N THR A 156 -3.33 -0.68 14.75
CA THR A 156 -2.00 -0.85 15.35
C THR A 156 -2.07 -1.95 16.40
N ILE A 157 -1.22 -2.95 16.31
CA ILE A 157 -1.11 -4.00 17.30
C ILE A 157 -0.17 -3.52 18.42
N VAL A 158 -0.70 -3.40 19.63
CA VAL A 158 0.09 -3.14 20.83
C VAL A 158 0.35 -4.49 21.52
N SER A 159 1.60 -4.91 21.53
CA SER A 159 2.01 -6.17 22.17
C SER A 159 3.45 -6.08 22.64
N ASP A 160 3.80 -6.88 23.62
CA ASP A 160 5.20 -7.10 23.95
C ASP A 160 5.90 -7.62 22.70
N LEU A 161 6.76 -6.80 22.11
CA LEU A 161 7.49 -7.14 20.90
C LEU A 161 8.47 -8.28 21.23
N ALA A 162 7.98 -9.50 21.28
CA ALA A 162 8.83 -10.59 20.88
C ALA A 162 9.24 -10.25 19.44
N VAL A 163 10.54 -10.05 19.21
CA VAL A 163 11.11 -9.96 17.86
C VAL A 163 10.57 -11.16 17.10
N VAL A 164 9.50 -10.95 16.34
CA VAL A 164 8.96 -12.02 15.50
C VAL A 164 10.05 -12.24 14.46
N PRO A 165 10.79 -13.35 14.53
CA PRO A 165 11.80 -13.63 13.53
C PRO A 165 11.06 -13.61 12.19
N VAL A 166 11.51 -12.77 11.26
CA VAL A 166 10.98 -12.75 9.90
C VAL A 166 11.14 -14.18 9.37
N LYS A 167 10.05 -14.93 9.39
CA LYS A 167 10.02 -16.29 8.89
C LYS A 167 10.15 -16.18 7.37
N VAL A 168 11.38 -16.11 6.90
CA VAL A 168 11.67 -16.18 5.47
C VAL A 168 11.00 -17.46 4.97
N SER A 169 9.97 -17.30 4.18
CA SER A 169 9.24 -18.45 3.63
C SER A 169 10.20 -19.22 2.73
N ARG A 170 10.60 -20.41 3.17
CA ARG A 170 11.42 -21.31 2.35
C ARG A 170 10.77 -21.60 1.01
N THR A 171 9.44 -21.54 0.95
CA THR A 171 8.66 -21.70 -0.28
C THR A 171 9.00 -20.61 -1.32
N SER A 172 9.14 -19.35 -0.92
CA SER A 172 9.55 -18.27 -1.82
C SER A 172 10.96 -18.50 -2.37
N LEU A 173 11.86 -19.01 -1.54
CA LEU A 173 13.22 -19.37 -1.96
C LEU A 173 13.21 -20.49 -3.00
N TYR A 174 12.43 -21.55 -2.77
CA TYR A 174 12.33 -22.67 -3.74
C TYR A 174 11.72 -22.22 -5.06
N ILE A 175 10.67 -21.38 -5.04
CA ILE A 175 10.07 -20.83 -6.27
C ILE A 175 11.10 -20.01 -7.05
N SER A 176 11.89 -19.18 -6.37
CA SER A 176 12.93 -18.37 -7.02
C SER A 176 14.03 -19.23 -7.64
N ILE A 177 14.46 -20.30 -6.96
CA ILE A 177 15.46 -21.23 -7.50
C ILE A 177 14.92 -21.96 -8.74
N VAL A 178 13.68 -22.47 -8.68
CA VAL A 178 13.05 -23.13 -9.81
C VAL A 178 12.92 -22.19 -11.00
N ALA A 179 12.47 -20.94 -10.78
CA ALA A 179 12.37 -19.93 -11.83
C ALA A 179 13.73 -19.62 -12.47
N LEU A 180 14.79 -19.53 -11.67
CA LEU A 180 16.17 -19.32 -12.14
C LEU A 180 16.65 -20.48 -13.04
N LEU A 181 16.39 -21.72 -12.60
CA LEU A 181 16.76 -22.91 -13.38
C LEU A 181 16.03 -22.96 -14.74
N PHE A 182 14.73 -22.61 -14.76
CA PHE A 182 13.99 -22.48 -16.00
C PHE A 182 14.55 -21.41 -16.91
N ALA A 183 14.92 -20.25 -16.36
CA ALA A 183 15.52 -19.17 -17.14
C ALA A 183 16.86 -19.58 -17.76
N LEU A 184 17.72 -20.27 -17.00
CA LEU A 184 19.02 -20.77 -17.48
C LEU A 184 18.88 -21.85 -18.57
N THR A 185 17.91 -22.76 -18.43
CA THR A 185 17.65 -23.79 -19.45
C THR A 185 17.12 -23.17 -20.74
N ALA A 186 16.20 -22.20 -20.64
CA ALA A 186 15.69 -21.47 -21.81
C ALA A 186 16.80 -20.70 -22.54
N LEU A 187 17.70 -20.06 -21.78
CA LEU A 187 18.86 -19.37 -22.34
C LEU A 187 19.81 -20.35 -23.06
N GLY A 188 20.09 -21.52 -22.43
CA GLY A 188 20.94 -22.56 -23.04
C GLY A 188 20.36 -23.11 -24.36
N VAL A 189 19.05 -23.25 -24.45
CA VAL A 189 18.37 -23.67 -25.68
C VAL A 189 18.44 -22.57 -26.76
N ALA A 190 18.27 -21.30 -26.35
CA ALA A 190 18.31 -20.16 -27.28
C ALA A 190 19.69 -19.91 -27.86
N LEU A 191 20.77 -20.23 -27.12
CA LEU A 191 22.17 -20.05 -27.53
C LEU A 191 22.73 -21.25 -28.30
N ARG A 192 21.97 -22.34 -28.52
CA ARG A 192 22.45 -23.46 -29.35
C ARG A 192 22.71 -22.98 -30.77
N PRO A 193 23.93 -23.17 -31.31
CA PRO A 193 24.24 -22.82 -32.69
C PRO A 193 23.31 -23.60 -33.61
N ARG A 194 22.59 -22.91 -34.50
CA ARG A 194 21.89 -23.56 -35.62
C ARG A 194 22.92 -24.20 -36.49
N GLY A 195 22.89 -25.52 -36.59
CA GLY A 195 23.76 -26.23 -37.52
C GLY A 195 23.61 -25.61 -38.92
N ILE A 196 24.73 -25.20 -39.51
CA ILE A 196 24.80 -24.81 -40.90
C ILE A 196 24.71 -26.13 -41.66
N ASP A 197 23.54 -26.43 -42.24
CA ASP A 197 23.43 -27.54 -43.20
C ASP A 197 24.32 -27.20 -44.39
N ALA A 198 25.51 -27.79 -44.37
CA ALA A 198 26.35 -27.84 -45.55
C ALA A 198 25.72 -28.86 -46.53
N ASN A 199 25.01 -28.35 -47.51
CA ASN A 199 24.52 -29.14 -48.60
C ASN A 199 25.66 -29.21 -49.65
N PRO A 200 26.03 -30.43 -50.15
CA PRO A 200 27.08 -30.60 -51.15
C PRO A 200 26.70 -30.11 -52.55
#